data_80cbaca9bfee355524f7145ad5e7462a
#
_entry.id   80cbaca9bfee355524f7145ad5e7462a
#
_cell.length_a   1.000
_cell.length_b   1.000
_cell.length_c   1.000
_cell.angle_alpha   90.00
_cell.angle_beta   90.00
_cell.angle_gamma   90.00
#
_symmetry.space_group_name_H-M   'P 1'
#
loop_
_entity.id
_entity.type
_entity.pdbx_description
1 polymer ?
#
loop_
_entity_poly.entity_id
_entity_poly.type
_entity_poly.pdbx_seq_one_letter_code
_entity_poly.pdbx_strand_id
1 'polypeptide(L)'
;FYKAPVGDMAKIDKIPEIKARKEAVKALRQKSPTQSVKEQAQTPYLFTQIRQPEKTFLAMPEVSSERREYIPMDFLTADYIPSNKIYTIADVSEYEFGILISKMHMTWMRTVAGRLKSDYSYTPNVYHSFPFPEADTEQKAQIAKLAKEVLAARKTELANDPEATLATLYNADIMPAKLRKAHTELDKATDKLYRDKPFKTEAERIAFLFDLYEKRKQ
;
A
#
# COMPACT_ATOMS: atom_id res chain seq x y z
N PHE A 1 -2.12 20.16 -9.46
CA PHE A 1 -2.78 20.85 -10.58
C PHE A 1 -4.25 20.46 -10.72
N TYR A 2 -4.60 19.18 -10.76
CA TYR A 2 -5.99 18.75 -11.04
C TYR A 2 -7.00 19.10 -9.92
N LYS A 3 -6.52 19.45 -8.71
CA LYS A 3 -7.35 19.98 -7.61
C LYS A 3 -7.32 21.52 -7.52
N ALA A 4 -6.57 22.20 -8.40
CA ALA A 4 -6.51 23.66 -8.36
C ALA A 4 -7.87 24.25 -8.77
N PRO A 5 -8.42 25.21 -8.01
CA PRO A 5 -9.61 25.95 -8.43
C PRO A 5 -9.40 26.60 -9.82
N VAL A 6 -10.47 26.72 -10.60
CA VAL A 6 -10.39 27.28 -11.98
C VAL A 6 -9.69 28.64 -12.00
N GLY A 7 -9.88 29.45 -10.96
CA GLY A 7 -9.21 30.76 -10.84
C GLY A 7 -7.70 30.71 -10.68
N ASP A 8 -7.15 29.61 -10.15
CA ASP A 8 -5.71 29.44 -9.97
C ASP A 8 -5.02 28.97 -11.26
N MET A 9 -5.75 28.34 -12.17
CA MET A 9 -5.20 27.94 -13.48
C MET A 9 -4.72 29.16 -14.27
N ALA A 10 -5.42 30.28 -14.21
CA ALA A 10 -5.01 31.52 -14.87
C ALA A 10 -3.70 32.10 -14.29
N LYS A 11 -3.43 31.91 -13.00
CA LYS A 11 -2.17 32.27 -12.36
C LYS A 11 -1.03 31.35 -12.77
N ILE A 12 -1.30 30.05 -12.81
CA ILE A 12 -0.34 29.01 -13.20
C ILE A 12 0.08 29.19 -14.66
N ASP A 13 -0.82 29.57 -15.54
CA ASP A 13 -0.55 29.80 -16.98
C ASP A 13 0.35 31.03 -17.23
N LYS A 14 0.55 31.89 -16.24
CA LYS A 14 1.54 32.99 -16.31
C LYS A 14 2.99 32.54 -16.10
N ILE A 15 3.19 31.30 -15.65
CA ILE A 15 4.53 30.72 -15.46
C ILE A 15 4.97 30.11 -16.80
N PRO A 16 6.00 30.68 -17.48
CA PRO A 16 6.39 30.26 -18.82
C PRO A 16 6.71 28.78 -18.97
N GLU A 17 7.41 28.20 -17.97
CA GLU A 17 7.81 26.81 -17.98
C GLU A 17 6.61 25.86 -17.88
N ILE A 18 5.60 26.23 -17.11
CA ILE A 18 4.35 25.44 -16.99
C ILE A 18 3.54 25.53 -18.28
N LYS A 19 3.42 26.74 -18.84
CA LYS A 19 2.74 26.95 -20.12
C LYS A 19 3.40 26.10 -21.23
N ALA A 20 4.72 26.17 -21.35
CA ALA A 20 5.46 25.38 -22.33
C ALA A 20 5.23 23.86 -22.17
N ARG A 21 5.21 23.34 -20.93
CA ARG A 21 4.93 21.93 -20.67
C ARG A 21 3.49 21.56 -21.04
N LYS A 22 2.50 22.39 -20.74
CA LYS A 22 1.11 22.17 -21.12
C LYS A 22 0.96 22.09 -22.65
N GLU A 23 1.57 23.01 -23.40
CA GLU A 23 1.54 22.98 -24.86
C GLU A 23 2.24 21.73 -25.44
N ALA A 24 3.36 21.33 -24.86
CA ALA A 24 4.05 20.10 -25.26
C ALA A 24 3.18 18.85 -25.00
N VAL A 25 2.52 18.73 -23.87
CA VAL A 25 1.58 17.63 -23.57
C VAL A 25 0.38 17.66 -24.50
N LYS A 26 -0.18 18.82 -24.78
CA LYS A 26 -1.29 18.99 -25.74
C LYS A 26 -0.91 18.49 -27.12
N ALA A 27 0.23 18.94 -27.63
CA ALA A 27 0.74 18.52 -28.94
C ALA A 27 0.99 17.01 -29.02
N LEU A 28 1.55 16.43 -27.94
CA LEU A 28 1.78 14.98 -27.84
C LEU A 28 0.46 14.19 -27.88
N ARG A 29 -0.55 14.63 -27.11
CA ARG A 29 -1.86 13.97 -27.05
C ARG A 29 -2.60 14.06 -28.40
N GLN A 30 -2.53 15.20 -29.10
CA GLN A 30 -3.12 15.37 -30.44
C GLN A 30 -2.55 14.40 -31.48
N LYS A 31 -1.30 14.01 -31.34
CA LYS A 31 -0.61 13.04 -32.22
C LYS A 31 -0.81 11.57 -31.81
N SER A 32 -1.48 11.31 -30.70
CA SER A 32 -1.68 9.93 -30.21
C SER A 32 -2.51 9.10 -31.23
N PRO A 33 -2.22 7.82 -31.43
CA PRO A 33 -3.08 6.93 -32.20
C PRO A 33 -4.41 6.62 -31.51
N THR A 34 -4.47 6.82 -30.18
CA THR A 34 -5.64 6.48 -29.34
C THR A 34 -6.61 7.66 -29.27
N GLN A 35 -7.86 7.46 -29.69
CA GLN A 35 -8.89 8.51 -29.74
C GLN A 35 -9.15 9.15 -28.37
N SER A 36 -9.28 8.34 -27.32
CA SER A 36 -9.51 8.85 -25.95
C SER A 36 -8.36 9.74 -25.44
N VAL A 37 -7.13 9.50 -25.88
CA VAL A 37 -5.99 10.37 -25.56
C VAL A 37 -6.04 11.68 -26.34
N LYS A 38 -6.46 11.65 -27.63
CA LYS A 38 -6.65 12.89 -28.42
C LYS A 38 -7.69 13.82 -27.79
N GLU A 39 -8.81 13.27 -27.31
CA GLU A 39 -9.86 14.03 -26.64
C GLU A 39 -9.34 14.75 -25.39
N GLN A 40 -8.42 14.13 -24.66
CA GLN A 40 -7.79 14.72 -23.47
C GLN A 40 -6.73 15.80 -23.79
N ALA A 41 -6.46 16.09 -25.08
CA ALA A 41 -5.61 17.22 -25.45
C ALA A 41 -6.21 18.58 -25.04
N GLN A 42 -7.51 18.65 -24.80
CA GLN A 42 -8.17 19.85 -24.29
C GLN A 42 -7.87 20.14 -22.82
N THR A 43 -7.45 19.12 -22.08
CA THR A 43 -7.10 19.21 -20.65
C THR A 43 -5.67 18.71 -20.39
N PRO A 44 -4.64 19.36 -20.98
CA PRO A 44 -3.26 18.89 -20.96
C PRO A 44 -2.63 18.89 -19.55
N TYR A 45 -3.24 19.57 -18.59
CA TYR A 45 -2.84 19.64 -17.20
C TYR A 45 -3.43 18.53 -16.32
N LEU A 46 -4.40 17.76 -16.83
CA LEU A 46 -4.97 16.63 -16.11
C LEU A 46 -4.26 15.32 -16.47
N PHE A 47 -4.19 14.41 -15.52
CA PHE A 47 -3.82 13.02 -15.81
C PHE A 47 -4.87 12.36 -16.72
N THR A 48 -4.46 11.44 -17.57
CA THR A 48 -5.36 10.68 -18.44
C THR A 48 -6.34 9.80 -17.66
N GLN A 49 -5.92 9.37 -16.47
CA GLN A 49 -6.76 8.64 -15.52
C GLN A 49 -6.62 9.29 -14.15
N ILE A 50 -7.71 9.83 -13.64
CA ILE A 50 -7.78 10.41 -12.31
C ILE A 50 -8.35 9.32 -11.39
N ARG A 51 -7.47 8.71 -10.61
CA ARG A 51 -7.81 7.65 -9.64
C ARG A 51 -7.44 8.07 -8.22
N GLN A 52 -7.32 9.36 -7.98
CA GLN A 52 -6.98 9.92 -6.68
C GLN A 52 -8.11 9.62 -5.68
N PRO A 53 -7.84 8.96 -4.56
CA PRO A 53 -8.82 8.81 -3.50
C PRO A 53 -9.22 10.18 -2.92
N GLU A 54 -10.49 10.34 -2.58
CA GLU A 54 -11.03 11.58 -1.98
C GLU A 54 -10.89 11.62 -0.47
N LYS A 55 -10.58 10.47 0.15
CA LYS A 55 -10.39 10.29 1.58
C LYS A 55 -9.02 9.70 1.88
N THR A 56 -8.73 9.51 3.15
CA THR A 56 -7.57 8.72 3.60
C THR A 56 -7.63 7.32 2.98
N PHE A 57 -6.50 6.85 2.49
CA PHE A 57 -6.34 5.55 1.83
C PHE A 57 -5.08 4.85 2.33
N LEU A 58 -5.05 3.55 2.24
CA LEU A 58 -3.83 2.77 2.47
C LEU A 58 -2.98 2.78 1.19
N ALA A 59 -1.76 3.26 1.32
CA ALA A 59 -0.76 3.25 0.25
C ALA A 59 0.11 2.00 0.38
N MET A 60 0.16 1.21 -0.69
CA MET A 60 0.92 -0.02 -0.76
C MET A 60 1.88 0.01 -1.95
N PRO A 61 3.20 -0.11 -1.74
CA PRO A 61 4.16 -0.13 -2.82
C PRO A 61 3.98 -1.38 -3.71
N GLU A 62 4.02 -1.17 -5.04
CA GLU A 62 4.01 -2.25 -6.04
C GLU A 62 5.20 -3.19 -5.87
N VAL A 63 6.36 -2.65 -5.50
CA VAL A 63 7.59 -3.43 -5.34
C VAL A 63 8.13 -3.27 -3.93
N SER A 64 8.49 -4.37 -3.30
CA SER A 64 9.15 -4.39 -1.99
C SER A 64 10.33 -5.33 -1.99
N SER A 65 11.44 -4.90 -1.38
CA SER A 65 12.66 -5.70 -1.29
C SER A 65 12.39 -7.07 -0.64
N GLU A 66 12.98 -8.11 -1.22
CA GLU A 66 12.92 -9.48 -0.66
C GLU A 66 13.50 -9.59 0.75
N ARG A 67 14.40 -8.66 1.12
CA ARG A 67 15.02 -8.60 2.44
C ARG A 67 14.09 -8.04 3.53
N ARG A 68 12.98 -7.39 3.16
CA ARG A 68 12.03 -6.85 4.14
C ARG A 68 11.16 -7.94 4.71
N GLU A 69 11.09 -7.95 6.04
CA GLU A 69 10.18 -8.86 6.76
C GLU A 69 8.71 -8.47 6.56
N TYR A 70 8.42 -7.17 6.40
CA TYR A 70 7.09 -6.62 6.16
C TYR A 70 7.12 -5.55 5.07
N ILE A 71 6.05 -5.45 4.28
CA ILE A 71 5.88 -4.37 3.31
C ILE A 71 5.57 -3.07 4.06
N PRO A 72 6.27 -1.95 3.78
CA PRO A 72 6.04 -0.67 4.42
C PRO A 72 4.80 0.05 3.86
N MET A 73 3.62 -0.44 4.21
CA MET A 73 2.34 0.22 3.89
C MET A 73 2.04 1.31 4.90
N ASP A 74 1.37 2.40 4.48
CA ASP A 74 0.93 3.46 5.39
C ASP A 74 -0.35 4.14 4.92
N PHE A 75 -1.03 4.82 5.85
CA PHE A 75 -2.18 5.64 5.54
C PHE A 75 -1.75 7.03 5.06
N LEU A 76 -2.26 7.45 3.92
CA LEU A 76 -2.04 8.77 3.36
C LEU A 76 -3.38 9.50 3.22
N THR A 77 -3.36 10.82 3.45
CA THR A 77 -4.52 11.67 3.22
C THR A 77 -4.75 11.94 1.73
N ALA A 78 -5.94 12.42 1.39
CA ALA A 78 -6.31 12.76 0.03
C ALA A 78 -5.44 13.88 -0.61
N ASP A 79 -4.57 14.55 0.14
CA ASP A 79 -3.64 15.56 -0.37
C ASP A 79 -2.41 14.95 -1.07
N TYR A 80 -2.13 13.68 -0.79
CA TYR A 80 -1.06 12.95 -1.46
C TYR A 80 -1.53 12.38 -2.79
N ILE A 81 -0.74 12.60 -3.82
CA ILE A 81 -0.95 12.02 -5.16
C ILE A 81 -0.02 10.81 -5.30
N PRO A 82 -0.54 9.57 -5.24
CA PRO A 82 0.29 8.40 -5.38
C PRO A 82 0.85 8.28 -6.81
N SER A 83 2.08 7.83 -6.93
CA SER A 83 2.66 7.50 -8.23
C SER A 83 2.04 6.19 -8.77
N ASN A 84 2.30 5.90 -10.04
CA ASN A 84 1.89 4.63 -10.68
C ASN A 84 2.58 3.38 -10.08
N LYS A 85 3.46 3.58 -9.09
CA LYS A 85 4.15 2.50 -8.36
C LYS A 85 3.57 2.26 -6.95
N ILE A 86 2.45 2.89 -6.67
CA ILE A 86 1.72 2.76 -5.39
C ILE A 86 0.28 2.31 -5.71
N TYR A 87 -0.13 1.20 -5.16
CA TYR A 87 -1.53 0.83 -5.09
C TYR A 87 -2.23 1.58 -3.97
N THR A 88 -3.47 1.96 -4.19
CA THR A 88 -4.30 2.63 -3.19
C THR A 88 -5.47 1.72 -2.84
N ILE A 89 -5.70 1.52 -1.55
CA ILE A 89 -6.84 0.76 -1.05
C ILE A 89 -7.68 1.73 -0.22
N ALA A 90 -8.91 1.99 -0.69
CA ALA A 90 -9.86 2.89 -0.02
C ALA A 90 -10.55 2.18 1.15
N ASP A 91 -11.03 2.96 2.10
CA ASP A 91 -11.89 2.55 3.21
C ASP A 91 -11.34 1.38 4.07
N VAL A 92 -10.00 1.27 4.14
CA VAL A 92 -9.31 0.25 4.96
C VAL A 92 -9.39 0.62 6.43
N SER A 93 -9.92 -0.30 7.23
CA SER A 93 -9.91 -0.20 8.69
C SER A 93 -8.54 -0.56 9.28
N GLU A 94 -8.29 -0.16 10.53
CA GLU A 94 -7.08 -0.58 11.25
C GLU A 94 -6.99 -2.10 11.45
N TYR A 95 -8.13 -2.80 11.47
CA TYR A 95 -8.17 -4.26 11.48
C TYR A 95 -7.58 -4.83 10.20
N GLU A 96 -8.10 -4.41 9.04
CA GLU A 96 -7.62 -4.88 7.74
C GLU A 96 -6.15 -4.52 7.53
N PHE A 97 -5.75 -3.30 7.90
CA PHE A 97 -4.35 -2.89 7.90
C PHE A 97 -3.49 -3.82 8.77
N GLY A 98 -3.95 -4.17 9.97
CA GLY A 98 -3.25 -5.10 10.86
C GLY A 98 -3.03 -6.47 10.22
N ILE A 99 -4.04 -7.00 9.54
CA ILE A 99 -3.93 -8.26 8.79
C ILE A 99 -2.90 -8.13 7.65
N LEU A 100 -2.97 -7.04 6.86
CA LEU A 100 -2.10 -6.83 5.70
C LEU A 100 -0.61 -6.66 6.05
N ILE A 101 -0.31 -6.12 7.24
CA ILE A 101 1.08 -5.98 7.71
C ILE A 101 1.54 -7.13 8.60
N SER A 102 0.79 -8.24 8.68
CA SER A 102 1.13 -9.42 9.49
C SER A 102 1.94 -10.45 8.72
N LYS A 103 2.57 -11.37 9.46
CA LYS A 103 3.28 -12.53 8.88
C LYS A 103 2.37 -13.43 8.04
N MET A 104 1.10 -13.56 8.36
CA MET A 104 0.17 -14.36 7.56
C MET A 104 0.06 -13.81 6.15
N HIS A 105 -0.19 -12.52 6.00
CA HIS A 105 -0.24 -11.89 4.68
C HIS A 105 1.12 -11.87 3.99
N MET A 106 2.22 -11.63 4.72
CA MET A 106 3.57 -11.67 4.17
C MET A 106 3.94 -13.05 3.63
N THR A 107 3.56 -14.12 4.33
CA THR A 107 3.75 -15.51 3.87
C THR A 107 3.00 -15.77 2.56
N TRP A 108 1.74 -15.34 2.48
CA TRP A 108 0.95 -15.42 1.25
C TRP A 108 1.61 -14.66 0.11
N MET A 109 1.89 -13.38 0.34
CA MET A 109 2.49 -12.48 -0.64
C MET A 109 3.81 -13.07 -1.19
N ARG A 110 4.72 -13.52 -0.33
CA ARG A 110 6.01 -14.11 -0.75
C ARG A 110 5.83 -15.34 -1.64
N THR A 111 4.73 -16.06 -1.48
CA THR A 111 4.47 -17.30 -2.21
C THR A 111 3.78 -17.03 -3.55
N VAL A 112 2.81 -16.11 -3.61
CA VAL A 112 1.97 -15.93 -4.81
C VAL A 112 2.32 -14.68 -5.63
N ALA A 113 3.10 -13.74 -5.08
CA ALA A 113 3.51 -12.56 -5.82
C ALA A 113 4.53 -12.89 -6.92
N GLY A 114 4.47 -12.12 -7.99
CA GLY A 114 5.53 -12.12 -8.99
C GLY A 114 6.84 -11.55 -8.46
N ARG A 115 7.86 -11.55 -9.30
CA ARG A 115 9.18 -10.97 -8.99
C ARG A 115 9.57 -9.93 -10.02
N LEU A 116 10.16 -8.83 -9.54
CA LEU A 116 10.88 -7.87 -10.35
C LEU A 116 12.37 -7.96 -9.95
N LYS A 117 13.17 -8.68 -10.73
CA LYS A 117 14.50 -9.17 -10.33
C LYS A 117 14.37 -10.05 -9.07
N SER A 118 15.05 -9.70 -7.97
CA SER A 118 14.93 -10.38 -6.67
C SER A 118 13.75 -9.92 -5.83
N ASP A 119 13.24 -8.71 -6.05
CA ASP A 119 12.21 -8.09 -5.21
C ASP A 119 10.80 -8.61 -5.53
N TYR A 120 9.93 -8.61 -4.53
CA TYR A 120 8.53 -8.99 -4.70
C TYR A 120 7.75 -7.91 -5.45
N SER A 121 7.02 -8.33 -6.49
CA SER A 121 6.08 -7.48 -7.22
C SER A 121 4.65 -7.78 -6.77
N TYR A 122 4.13 -6.92 -5.92
CA TYR A 122 2.75 -7.01 -5.43
C TYR A 122 1.78 -6.61 -6.55
N THR A 123 0.66 -7.33 -6.64
CA THR A 123 -0.40 -7.01 -7.61
C THR A 123 -1.76 -7.06 -6.92
N PRO A 124 -2.81 -6.45 -7.50
CA PRO A 124 -4.17 -6.59 -6.96
C PRO A 124 -4.61 -8.04 -6.77
N ASN A 125 -4.15 -8.97 -7.61
CA ASN A 125 -4.46 -10.39 -7.47
C ASN A 125 -3.92 -11.00 -6.17
N VAL A 126 -2.77 -10.54 -5.67
CA VAL A 126 -2.22 -10.99 -4.38
C VAL A 126 -3.17 -10.60 -3.25
N TYR A 127 -3.70 -9.37 -3.28
CA TYR A 127 -4.68 -8.89 -2.30
C TYR A 127 -6.00 -9.66 -2.40
N HIS A 128 -6.58 -9.75 -3.61
CA HIS A 128 -7.88 -10.37 -3.81
C HIS A 128 -7.89 -11.88 -3.56
N SER A 129 -6.76 -12.55 -3.77
CA SER A 129 -6.64 -13.99 -3.51
C SER A 129 -6.28 -14.33 -2.07
N PHE A 130 -5.91 -13.35 -1.25
CA PHE A 130 -5.54 -13.61 0.15
C PHE A 130 -6.76 -14.07 0.95
N PRO A 131 -6.68 -15.22 1.63
CA PRO A 131 -7.79 -15.72 2.43
C PRO A 131 -7.83 -15.03 3.80
N PHE A 132 -8.47 -13.84 3.86
CA PHE A 132 -8.66 -13.09 5.10
C PHE A 132 -9.30 -13.96 6.18
N PRO A 133 -8.91 -13.80 7.46
CA PRO A 133 -9.53 -14.57 8.54
C PRO A 133 -10.96 -14.11 8.82
N GLU A 134 -11.80 -15.03 9.27
CA GLU A 134 -13.03 -14.66 9.96
C GLU A 134 -12.68 -14.20 11.37
N ALA A 135 -13.32 -13.13 11.83
CA ALA A 135 -13.08 -12.58 13.15
C ALA A 135 -14.35 -11.92 13.69
N ASP A 136 -14.61 -12.13 14.96
CA ASP A 136 -15.67 -11.44 15.67
C ASP A 136 -15.29 -9.98 16.02
N THR A 137 -16.20 -9.25 16.64
CA THR A 137 -16.01 -7.83 16.97
C THR A 137 -14.85 -7.60 17.94
N GLU A 138 -14.68 -8.48 18.94
CA GLU A 138 -13.63 -8.36 19.94
C GLU A 138 -12.25 -8.64 19.33
N GLN A 139 -12.15 -9.70 18.53
CA GLN A 139 -10.96 -10.04 17.79
C GLN A 139 -10.53 -8.92 16.82
N LYS A 140 -11.49 -8.34 16.08
CA LYS A 140 -11.23 -7.20 15.20
C LYS A 140 -10.70 -5.99 15.98
N ALA A 141 -11.31 -5.69 17.14
CA ALA A 141 -10.87 -4.60 18.01
C ALA A 141 -9.44 -4.83 18.54
N GLN A 142 -9.10 -6.06 18.92
CA GLN A 142 -7.77 -6.43 19.36
C GLN A 142 -6.73 -6.24 18.27
N ILE A 143 -6.96 -6.73 17.06
CA ILE A 143 -6.04 -6.54 15.93
C ILE A 143 -5.89 -5.05 15.59
N ALA A 144 -7.00 -4.29 15.55
CA ALA A 144 -6.96 -2.85 15.30
C ALA A 144 -6.10 -2.11 16.34
N LYS A 145 -6.21 -2.49 17.62
CA LYS A 145 -5.38 -1.94 18.69
C LYS A 145 -3.90 -2.21 18.44
N LEU A 146 -3.52 -3.45 18.15
CA LEU A 146 -2.13 -3.83 17.90
C LEU A 146 -1.58 -3.17 16.63
N ALA A 147 -2.40 -3.02 15.59
CA ALA A 147 -2.05 -2.27 14.38
C ALA A 147 -1.72 -0.79 14.70
N LYS A 148 -2.50 -0.16 15.57
CA LYS A 148 -2.21 1.21 16.07
C LYS A 148 -0.91 1.28 16.86
N GLU A 149 -0.55 0.24 17.60
CA GLU A 149 0.73 0.16 18.31
C GLU A 149 1.91 0.11 17.34
N VAL A 150 1.77 -0.61 16.19
CA VAL A 150 2.76 -0.58 15.11
C VAL A 150 2.90 0.83 14.52
N LEU A 151 1.77 1.49 14.21
CA LEU A 151 1.79 2.87 13.69
C LEU A 151 2.41 3.84 14.69
N ALA A 152 2.11 3.71 15.98
CA ALA A 152 2.70 4.53 17.04
C ALA A 152 4.21 4.32 17.17
N ALA A 153 4.68 3.06 17.06
CA ALA A 153 6.10 2.75 17.07
C ALA A 153 6.81 3.40 15.86
N ARG A 154 6.24 3.29 14.64
CA ARG A 154 6.77 3.97 13.45
C ARG A 154 6.88 5.49 13.66
N LYS A 155 5.79 6.10 14.14
CA LYS A 155 5.73 7.55 14.37
C LYS A 155 6.82 8.00 15.36
N THR A 156 7.04 7.23 16.42
CA THR A 156 8.10 7.52 17.39
C THR A 156 9.49 7.47 16.74
N GLU A 157 9.78 6.42 16.00
CA GLU A 157 11.10 6.27 15.36
C GLU A 157 11.36 7.35 14.28
N LEU A 158 10.35 7.68 13.46
CA LEU A 158 10.43 8.76 12.48
C LEU A 158 10.61 10.15 13.12
N ALA A 159 10.05 10.36 14.33
CA ALA A 159 10.23 11.62 15.06
C ALA A 159 11.62 11.74 15.71
N ASN A 160 12.24 10.61 16.04
CA ASN A 160 13.57 10.57 16.66
C ASN A 160 14.71 10.75 15.64
N ASP A 161 14.47 10.43 14.36
CA ASP A 161 15.45 10.54 13.29
C ASP A 161 14.80 11.22 12.06
N PRO A 162 15.13 12.50 11.79
CA PRO A 162 14.59 13.23 10.64
C PRO A 162 14.97 12.66 9.26
N GLU A 163 16.04 11.86 9.18
CA GLU A 163 16.48 11.19 7.95
C GLU A 163 15.81 9.82 7.78
N ALA A 164 15.11 9.32 8.81
CA ALA A 164 14.44 8.04 8.74
C ALA A 164 13.24 8.09 7.76
N THR A 165 13.08 7.01 7.05
CA THR A 165 11.93 6.76 6.17
C THR A 165 11.29 5.42 6.52
N LEU A 166 10.08 5.14 6.06
CA LEU A 166 9.53 3.79 6.20
C LEU A 166 10.43 2.72 5.56
N ALA A 167 11.11 3.06 4.46
CA ALA A 167 12.03 2.14 3.82
C ALA A 167 13.23 1.77 4.71
N THR A 168 13.78 2.74 5.46
CA THR A 168 14.87 2.50 6.41
C THR A 168 14.39 1.77 7.65
N LEU A 169 13.24 2.13 8.21
CA LEU A 169 12.67 1.45 9.39
C LEU A 169 12.39 -0.04 9.14
N TYR A 170 12.03 -0.40 7.92
CA TYR A 170 11.77 -1.80 7.53
C TYR A 170 12.95 -2.50 6.86
N ASN A 171 14.15 -1.94 6.97
CA ASN A 171 15.36 -2.67 6.62
C ASN A 171 15.60 -3.79 7.65
N ALA A 172 15.76 -5.01 7.17
CA ALA A 172 15.87 -6.21 8.04
C ALA A 172 17.02 -6.12 9.04
N ASP A 173 18.13 -5.46 8.65
CA ASP A 173 19.36 -5.39 9.47
C ASP A 173 19.24 -4.35 10.60
N ILE A 174 18.44 -3.30 10.41
CA ILE A 174 18.39 -2.15 11.33
C ILE A 174 16.98 -1.82 11.84
N MET A 175 16.00 -2.70 11.62
CA MET A 175 14.63 -2.49 12.11
C MET A 175 14.62 -2.26 13.62
N PRO A 176 14.08 -1.13 14.12
CA PRO A 176 14.09 -0.79 15.54
C PRO A 176 13.42 -1.87 16.41
N ALA A 177 14.01 -2.19 17.56
CA ALA A 177 13.56 -3.25 18.44
C ALA A 177 12.09 -3.05 18.91
N LYS A 178 11.69 -1.79 19.16
CA LYS A 178 10.33 -1.43 19.55
C LYS A 178 9.32 -1.72 18.43
N LEU A 179 9.66 -1.37 17.20
CA LEU A 179 8.83 -1.65 16.03
C LEU A 179 8.72 -3.15 15.77
N ARG A 180 9.83 -3.89 15.87
CA ARG A 180 9.87 -5.36 15.75
C ARG A 180 9.00 -6.03 16.81
N LYS A 181 9.04 -5.56 18.06
CA LYS A 181 8.20 -6.07 19.14
C LYS A 181 6.71 -5.85 18.84
N ALA A 182 6.32 -4.65 18.39
CA ALA A 182 4.93 -4.37 18.02
C ALA A 182 4.42 -5.31 16.91
N HIS A 183 5.21 -5.54 15.87
CA HIS A 183 4.89 -6.52 14.84
C HIS A 183 4.78 -7.94 15.39
N THR A 184 5.68 -8.35 16.28
CA THR A 184 5.64 -9.69 16.88
C THR A 184 4.34 -9.94 17.65
N GLU A 185 3.84 -8.96 18.40
CA GLU A 185 2.56 -9.09 19.13
C GLU A 185 1.36 -9.11 18.16
N LEU A 186 1.40 -8.29 17.11
CA LEU A 186 0.39 -8.32 16.06
C LEU A 186 0.36 -9.68 15.34
N ASP A 187 1.51 -10.24 15.00
CA ASP A 187 1.62 -11.54 14.34
C ASP A 187 1.02 -12.66 15.17
N LYS A 188 1.33 -12.70 16.48
CA LYS A 188 0.76 -13.69 17.39
C LYS A 188 -0.76 -13.60 17.46
N ALA A 189 -1.30 -12.39 17.52
CA ALA A 189 -2.74 -12.18 17.56
C ALA A 189 -3.40 -12.55 16.21
N THR A 190 -2.77 -12.20 15.11
CA THR A 190 -3.26 -12.56 13.76
C THR A 190 -3.21 -14.06 13.52
N ASP A 191 -2.14 -14.75 13.89
CA ASP A 191 -2.03 -16.21 13.79
C ASP A 191 -3.21 -16.92 14.49
N LYS A 192 -3.62 -16.40 15.67
CA LYS A 192 -4.75 -16.95 16.45
C LYS A 192 -6.11 -16.83 15.76
N LEU A 193 -6.29 -15.86 14.85
CA LEU A 193 -7.53 -15.77 14.07
C LEU A 193 -7.69 -16.93 13.10
N TYR A 194 -6.62 -17.59 12.72
CA TYR A 194 -6.64 -18.71 11.80
C TYR A 194 -6.71 -20.06 12.52
N ARG A 195 -6.01 -20.21 13.65
CA ARG A 195 -6.06 -21.41 14.50
C ARG A 195 -5.47 -21.13 15.89
N ASP A 196 -5.93 -21.89 16.90
CA ASP A 196 -5.45 -21.76 18.28
C ASP A 196 -4.00 -22.24 18.45
N LYS A 197 -3.63 -23.33 17.76
CA LYS A 197 -2.27 -23.86 17.82
C LYS A 197 -1.31 -22.94 17.07
N PRO A 198 -0.24 -22.43 17.72
CA PRO A 198 0.72 -21.55 17.07
C PRO A 198 1.37 -22.16 15.83
N PHE A 199 1.59 -21.35 14.81
CA PHE A 199 2.40 -21.75 13.65
C PHE A 199 3.87 -21.69 14.00
N LYS A 200 4.58 -22.78 13.76
CA LYS A 200 6.02 -22.88 14.04
C LYS A 200 6.88 -22.35 12.90
N THR A 201 6.42 -22.48 11.66
CA THR A 201 7.17 -22.14 10.45
C THR A 201 6.31 -21.40 9.44
N GLU A 202 6.96 -20.73 8.49
CA GLU A 202 6.29 -20.12 7.33
C GLU A 202 5.64 -21.19 6.45
N ALA A 203 6.27 -22.38 6.32
CA ALA A 203 5.70 -23.51 5.59
C ALA A 203 4.37 -23.98 6.17
N GLU A 204 4.21 -24.00 7.49
CA GLU A 204 2.91 -24.32 8.11
C GLU A 204 1.85 -23.27 7.81
N ARG A 205 2.23 -21.95 7.80
CA ARG A 205 1.29 -20.88 7.46
C ARG A 205 0.81 -21.01 6.03
N ILE A 206 1.74 -21.20 5.09
CA ILE A 206 1.35 -21.27 3.67
C ILE A 206 0.50 -22.50 3.36
N ALA A 207 0.80 -23.65 3.92
CA ALA A 207 -0.01 -24.84 3.77
C ALA A 207 -1.46 -24.59 4.25
N PHE A 208 -1.60 -23.98 5.44
CA PHE A 208 -2.92 -23.63 5.99
C PHE A 208 -3.67 -22.62 5.12
N LEU A 209 -2.97 -21.60 4.62
CA LEU A 209 -3.58 -20.58 3.76
C LEU A 209 -4.04 -21.16 2.43
N PHE A 210 -3.32 -22.09 1.82
CA PHE A 210 -3.77 -22.78 0.62
C PHE A 210 -4.99 -23.65 0.87
N ASP A 211 -5.04 -24.41 1.96
CA ASP A 211 -6.22 -25.19 2.32
C ASP A 211 -7.44 -24.29 2.51
N LEU A 212 -7.29 -23.12 3.14
CA LEU A 212 -8.37 -22.16 3.32
C LEU A 212 -8.80 -21.52 1.98
N TYR A 213 -7.85 -21.19 1.13
CA TYR A 213 -8.09 -20.63 -0.20
C TYR A 213 -8.87 -21.60 -1.09
N GLU A 214 -8.49 -22.89 -1.12
CA GLU A 214 -9.20 -23.91 -1.93
C GLU A 214 -10.63 -24.16 -1.42
N LYS A 215 -10.85 -24.16 -0.12
CA LYS A 215 -12.20 -24.28 0.47
C LYS A 215 -13.13 -23.14 0.10
N ARG A 216 -12.60 -21.94 -0.15
CA ARG A 216 -13.40 -20.76 -0.54
C ARG A 216 -13.75 -20.70 -2.03
N LYS A 217 -13.12 -21.53 -2.85
CA LYS A 217 -13.44 -21.65 -4.27
C LYS A 217 -14.61 -22.62 -4.56
N GLN A 218 -14.95 -23.46 -3.59
CA GLN A 218 -16.07 -24.39 -3.66
C GLN A 218 -17.37 -23.72 -3.23
#